data_02be10e32dd0d8fceeac971e60c0770d
#
_entry.id   02be10e32dd0d8fceeac971e60c0770d
#
_cell.length_a   1.000
_cell.length_b   1.000
_cell.length_c   1.000
_cell.angle_alpha   90.00
_cell.angle_beta   90.00
_cell.angle_gamma   90.00
#
_symmetry.space_group_name_H-M   'P 1'
#
loop_
_entity.id
_entity.type
_entity.pdbx_description
1 polymer ?
#
loop_
_entity_poly.entity_id
_entity_poly.type
_entity_poly.pdbx_seq_one_letter_code
_entity_poly.pdbx_strand_id
1 'polypeptide(L)'
;MKKREMEDMPLCKFHMKIFAYASGSSFVDGYSLGIIAIALSVMQSDFDMSVTMIGLLGMGTLGGMVIGGLVGGYFTDILGRKKMFIIDMLLLGIFTTLQFFVTDPTQLVVLRFLIGIALGTDYPIAGSLMSEFAPSKHRGALLGGINAFWFIGYAISYLIGYFLLPLGQGSWRWMLISGALPIVLLLLARLNMPESPHWLIKQGRHKEANTIVEKVFGQGVVVSHEEQEAKKTSLVDIFKNGYGKRTFFVSTFWSLQVMTTFAIGTYIPEILGQFGFQDGSQKYLGSAIINLFYLIGIFPALYLVEKYGRRPTLIWPFLITAIALFSLGVLSAGSTPFIFIILIFIIYGIFNTGMGSHQWIYPYELFPTHVRGTGGGFTTTISRIASAISTFFFPVILDNFGVSITMYIAAFLLMIGFVISAFMAPETKSMNLKEAGSI
;
A
#
# COMPACT_ATOMS: atom_id res chain seq x y z
N MET A 1 4.03 17.86 -40.69
CA MET A 1 3.32 16.84 -39.92
C MET A 1 2.95 17.40 -38.57
N LYS A 2 1.71 17.30 -38.10
CA LYS A 2 1.35 17.66 -36.73
C LYS A 2 2.14 16.78 -35.77
N LYS A 3 2.92 17.39 -34.88
CA LYS A 3 3.61 16.67 -33.82
C LYS A 3 2.55 16.04 -32.92
N ARG A 4 2.67 14.74 -32.66
CA ARG A 4 1.77 14.02 -31.75
C ARG A 4 2.38 14.06 -30.35
N GLU A 5 1.57 14.29 -29.34
CA GLU A 5 2.03 14.24 -27.96
C GLU A 5 2.13 12.79 -27.46
N MET A 6 3.10 12.51 -26.61
CA MET A 6 3.30 11.18 -26.03
C MET A 6 2.05 10.68 -25.29
N GLU A 7 1.33 11.59 -24.64
CA GLU A 7 0.12 11.30 -23.86
C GLU A 7 -1.10 10.90 -24.72
N ASP A 8 -1.10 11.25 -26.02
CA ASP A 8 -2.16 10.92 -26.97
C ASP A 8 -1.90 9.62 -27.74
N MET A 9 -0.77 8.96 -27.47
CA MET A 9 -0.42 7.73 -28.16
C MET A 9 -1.32 6.57 -27.70
N PRO A 10 -1.69 5.65 -28.64
CA PRO A 10 -2.45 4.46 -28.27
C PRO A 10 -1.66 3.56 -27.34
N LEU A 11 -2.37 2.77 -26.53
CA LEU A 11 -1.76 1.78 -25.64
C LEU A 11 -0.89 0.81 -26.46
N CYS A 12 0.39 0.66 -26.08
CA CYS A 12 1.34 -0.19 -26.79
C CYS A 12 2.12 -1.09 -25.82
N LYS A 13 2.93 -2.02 -26.35
CA LYS A 13 3.74 -2.97 -25.57
C LYS A 13 4.67 -2.27 -24.57
N PHE A 14 5.16 -1.09 -24.89
CA PHE A 14 6.00 -0.32 -23.97
C PHE A 14 5.23 0.12 -22.71
N HIS A 15 4.01 0.64 -22.87
CA HIS A 15 3.16 1.01 -21.72
C HIS A 15 2.89 -0.19 -20.82
N MET A 16 2.62 -1.37 -21.40
CA MET A 16 2.44 -2.60 -20.62
C MET A 16 3.72 -3.04 -19.91
N LYS A 17 4.89 -2.78 -20.50
CA LYS A 17 6.18 -3.03 -19.85
C LYS A 17 6.41 -2.13 -18.64
N ILE A 18 6.13 -0.82 -18.76
CA ILE A 18 6.19 0.12 -17.63
C ILE A 18 5.17 -0.24 -16.57
N PHE A 19 3.95 -0.60 -16.98
CA PHE A 19 2.91 -1.10 -16.06
C PHE A 19 3.40 -2.35 -15.29
N ALA A 20 4.02 -3.32 -15.97
CA ALA A 20 4.57 -4.51 -15.32
C ALA A 20 5.67 -4.15 -14.31
N TYR A 21 6.53 -3.16 -14.61
CA TYR A 21 7.55 -2.70 -13.66
C TYR A 21 6.97 -2.04 -12.43
N ALA A 22 5.99 -1.16 -12.59
CA ALA A 22 5.30 -0.49 -11.50
C ALA A 22 4.45 -1.48 -10.67
N SER A 23 3.75 -2.39 -11.35
CA SER A 23 2.95 -3.44 -10.69
C SER A 23 3.83 -4.44 -9.94
N GLY A 24 5.03 -4.77 -10.49
CA GLY A 24 6.01 -5.60 -9.82
C GLY A 24 6.52 -4.99 -8.51
N SER A 25 6.75 -3.65 -8.46
CA SER A 25 7.02 -2.94 -7.21
C SER A 25 5.90 -3.15 -6.21
N SER A 26 4.69 -2.83 -6.61
CA SER A 26 3.52 -2.93 -5.75
C SER A 26 3.31 -4.36 -5.22
N PHE A 27 3.59 -5.37 -6.06
CA PHE A 27 3.59 -6.77 -5.64
C PHE A 27 4.64 -7.04 -4.55
N VAL A 28 5.88 -6.58 -4.74
CA VAL A 28 6.97 -6.76 -3.76
C VAL A 28 6.64 -6.08 -2.44
N ASP A 29 6.03 -4.89 -2.49
CA ASP A 29 5.58 -4.16 -1.30
C ASP A 29 4.54 -4.96 -0.51
N GLY A 30 3.48 -5.42 -1.18
CA GLY A 30 2.46 -6.25 -0.58
C GLY A 30 3.02 -7.54 0.00
N TYR A 31 3.91 -8.21 -0.76
CA TYR A 31 4.58 -9.42 -0.32
C TYR A 31 5.41 -9.20 0.95
N SER A 32 6.25 -8.16 0.97
CA SER A 32 7.12 -7.84 2.11
C SER A 32 6.36 -7.46 3.37
N LEU A 33 5.20 -6.81 3.22
CA LEU A 33 4.32 -6.45 4.33
C LEU A 33 3.47 -7.64 4.82
N GLY A 34 3.13 -8.59 3.94
CA GLY A 34 2.31 -9.75 4.31
C GLY A 34 3.09 -10.90 4.93
N ILE A 35 4.30 -11.20 4.43
CA ILE A 35 5.07 -12.38 4.87
C ILE A 35 5.44 -12.33 6.35
N ILE A 36 5.58 -11.13 6.93
CA ILE A 36 5.94 -10.97 8.33
C ILE A 36 4.87 -11.55 9.27
N ALA A 37 3.59 -11.54 8.88
CA ALA A 37 2.52 -11.99 9.74
C ALA A 37 2.67 -13.47 10.14
N ILE A 38 2.96 -14.34 9.18
CA ILE A 38 3.21 -15.76 9.47
C ILE A 38 4.60 -15.95 10.08
N ALA A 39 5.63 -15.30 9.52
CA ALA A 39 6.99 -15.41 10.01
C ALA A 39 7.11 -14.99 11.49
N LEU A 40 6.44 -13.91 11.90
CA LEU A 40 6.44 -13.41 13.27
C LEU A 40 5.80 -14.42 14.23
N SER A 41 4.67 -15.01 13.85
CA SER A 41 4.00 -16.02 14.67
C SER A 41 4.85 -17.30 14.86
N VAL A 42 5.59 -17.71 13.81
CA VAL A 42 6.50 -18.86 13.89
C VAL A 42 7.74 -18.51 14.71
N MET A 43 8.28 -17.32 14.53
CA MET A 43 9.49 -16.86 15.20
C MET A 43 9.36 -16.76 16.74
N GLN A 44 8.14 -16.53 17.23
CA GLN A 44 7.85 -16.52 18.67
C GLN A 44 8.19 -17.86 19.37
N SER A 45 8.23 -18.97 18.63
CA SER A 45 8.68 -20.26 19.18
C SER A 45 10.21 -20.39 19.28
N ASP A 46 10.96 -19.62 18.48
CA ASP A 46 12.43 -19.67 18.42
C ASP A 46 13.08 -18.63 19.35
N PHE A 47 12.39 -17.53 19.61
CA PHE A 47 12.87 -16.43 20.47
C PHE A 47 11.82 -16.11 21.53
N ASP A 48 12.28 -15.99 22.76
CA ASP A 48 11.45 -15.46 23.87
C ASP A 48 11.32 -13.94 23.71
N MET A 49 10.31 -13.53 22.92
CA MET A 49 10.11 -12.12 22.57
C MET A 49 9.09 -11.46 23.48
N SER A 50 9.46 -10.29 24.03
CA SER A 50 8.49 -9.45 24.72
C SER A 50 7.42 -8.94 23.74
N VAL A 51 6.23 -8.64 24.25
CA VAL A 51 5.12 -8.07 23.46
C VAL A 51 5.54 -6.77 22.75
N THR A 52 6.41 -5.97 23.42
CA THR A 52 7.00 -4.77 22.83
C THR A 52 7.86 -5.09 21.60
N MET A 53 8.67 -6.16 21.66
CA MET A 53 9.49 -6.60 20.53
C MET A 53 8.62 -7.07 19.36
N ILE A 54 7.53 -7.78 19.63
CA ILE A 54 6.54 -8.18 18.63
C ILE A 54 5.94 -6.95 17.94
N GLY A 55 5.57 -5.93 18.73
CA GLY A 55 5.08 -4.65 18.21
C GLY A 55 6.10 -3.91 17.34
N LEU A 56 7.38 -3.86 17.77
CA LEU A 56 8.47 -3.25 17.01
C LEU A 56 8.72 -3.95 15.67
N LEU A 57 8.68 -5.28 15.64
CA LEU A 57 8.82 -6.06 14.40
C LEU A 57 7.66 -5.82 13.44
N GLY A 58 6.42 -5.76 13.94
CA GLY A 58 5.24 -5.46 13.13
C GLY A 58 5.28 -4.05 12.54
N MET A 59 5.63 -3.03 13.34
CA MET A 59 5.68 -1.64 12.88
C MET A 59 6.93 -1.29 12.07
N GLY A 60 8.02 -2.07 12.17
CA GLY A 60 9.34 -1.67 11.66
C GLY A 60 9.31 -1.21 10.21
N THR A 61 8.73 -2.01 9.32
CA THR A 61 8.60 -1.65 7.90
C THR A 61 7.72 -0.42 7.69
N LEU A 62 6.58 -0.32 8.37
CA LEU A 62 5.67 0.82 8.23
C LEU A 62 6.33 2.12 8.72
N GLY A 63 7.08 2.07 9.82
CA GLY A 63 7.85 3.20 10.32
C GLY A 63 8.94 3.65 9.34
N GLY A 64 9.65 2.69 8.74
CA GLY A 64 10.63 2.97 7.69
C GLY A 64 10.00 3.64 6.46
N MET A 65 8.80 3.22 6.04
CA MET A 65 8.09 3.79 4.90
C MET A 65 7.76 5.29 5.08
N VAL A 66 7.56 5.77 6.31
CA VAL A 66 7.39 7.20 6.59
C VAL A 66 8.61 7.99 6.12
N ILE A 67 9.81 7.54 6.52
CA ILE A 67 11.06 8.20 6.14
C ILE A 67 11.34 8.01 4.64
N GLY A 68 11.17 6.80 4.13
CA GLY A 68 11.38 6.48 2.72
C GLY A 68 10.53 7.33 1.79
N GLY A 69 9.24 7.53 2.12
CA GLY A 69 8.34 8.36 1.33
C GLY A 69 8.74 9.84 1.29
N LEU A 70 9.22 10.38 2.42
CA LEU A 70 9.69 11.78 2.51
C LEU A 70 11.01 11.99 1.75
N VAL A 71 11.98 11.09 1.97
CA VAL A 71 13.34 11.22 1.45
C VAL A 71 13.42 10.75 -0.01
N GLY A 72 12.68 9.69 -0.35
CA GLY A 72 12.71 9.06 -1.67
C GLY A 72 12.27 9.98 -2.80
N GLY A 73 11.22 10.78 -2.59
CA GLY A 73 10.77 11.77 -3.57
C GLY A 73 11.87 12.79 -3.92
N TYR A 74 12.56 13.31 -2.91
CA TYR A 74 13.66 14.25 -3.08
C TYR A 74 14.83 13.67 -3.89
N PHE A 75 15.28 12.46 -3.51
CA PHE A 75 16.37 11.81 -4.24
C PHE A 75 15.97 11.40 -5.65
N THR A 76 14.71 11.01 -5.86
CA THR A 76 14.18 10.69 -7.19
C THR A 76 14.23 11.88 -8.14
N ASP A 77 13.98 13.09 -7.65
CA ASP A 77 14.08 14.31 -8.45
C ASP A 77 15.52 14.69 -8.80
N ILE A 78 16.50 14.34 -7.96
CA ILE A 78 17.93 14.63 -8.20
C ILE A 78 18.57 13.56 -9.09
N LEU A 79 18.42 12.27 -8.74
CA LEU A 79 19.16 11.17 -9.35
C LEU A 79 18.47 10.62 -10.60
N GLY A 80 17.17 10.87 -10.78
CA GLY A 80 16.36 10.32 -11.86
C GLY A 80 15.57 9.07 -11.45
N ARG A 81 14.49 8.84 -12.19
CA ARG A 81 13.54 7.75 -11.87
C ARG A 81 14.21 6.37 -12.02
N LYS A 82 14.92 6.15 -13.13
CA LYS A 82 15.59 4.86 -13.40
C LYS A 82 16.63 4.52 -12.33
N LYS A 83 17.52 5.44 -12.00
CA LYS A 83 18.60 5.18 -11.05
C LYS A 83 18.05 4.87 -9.66
N MET A 84 17.10 5.68 -9.20
CA MET A 84 16.46 5.46 -7.90
C MET A 84 15.71 4.12 -7.87
N PHE A 85 15.01 3.77 -8.93
CA PHE A 85 14.26 2.52 -9.07
C PHE A 85 15.14 1.25 -9.09
N ILE A 86 16.43 1.40 -9.44
CA ILE A 86 17.42 0.33 -9.35
C ILE A 86 18.04 0.29 -7.95
N ILE A 87 18.37 1.45 -7.38
CA ILE A 87 19.01 1.56 -6.06
C ILE A 87 18.08 1.02 -4.96
N ASP A 88 16.81 1.42 -4.97
CA ASP A 88 15.84 0.98 -3.97
C ASP A 88 15.62 -0.53 -4.02
N MET A 89 15.48 -1.13 -5.22
CA MET A 89 15.37 -2.58 -5.38
C MET A 89 16.63 -3.33 -4.96
N LEU A 90 17.82 -2.76 -5.22
CA LEU A 90 19.09 -3.34 -4.78
C LEU A 90 19.17 -3.36 -3.25
N LEU A 91 18.88 -2.23 -2.60
CA LEU A 91 18.88 -2.11 -1.14
C LEU A 91 17.82 -3.03 -0.52
N LEU A 92 16.62 -3.06 -1.10
CA LEU A 92 15.54 -3.95 -0.68
C LEU A 92 15.96 -5.43 -0.76
N GLY A 93 16.60 -5.84 -1.85
CA GLY A 93 17.12 -7.20 -2.04
C GLY A 93 18.20 -7.56 -1.02
N ILE A 94 19.13 -6.65 -0.78
CA ILE A 94 20.20 -6.84 0.24
C ILE A 94 19.58 -7.00 1.63
N PHE A 95 18.74 -6.07 2.07
CA PHE A 95 18.13 -6.12 3.40
C PHE A 95 17.20 -7.32 3.57
N THR A 96 16.46 -7.69 2.53
CA THR A 96 15.61 -8.90 2.55
C THR A 96 16.45 -10.17 2.69
N THR A 97 17.59 -10.26 2.01
CA THR A 97 18.51 -11.40 2.10
C THR A 97 19.19 -11.46 3.49
N LEU A 98 19.58 -10.32 4.03
CA LEU A 98 20.23 -10.25 5.35
C LEU A 98 19.31 -10.73 6.49
N GLN A 99 17.98 -10.68 6.34
CA GLN A 99 17.06 -11.22 7.33
C GLN A 99 17.24 -12.74 7.57
N PHE A 100 17.77 -13.47 6.61
CA PHE A 100 18.05 -14.91 6.77
C PHE A 100 19.11 -15.20 7.83
N PHE A 101 20.09 -14.31 7.98
CA PHE A 101 21.25 -14.48 8.85
C PHE A 101 21.06 -13.89 10.26
N VAL A 102 19.88 -13.37 10.56
CA VAL A 102 19.57 -12.76 11.85
C VAL A 102 19.64 -13.78 12.98
N THR A 103 20.31 -13.39 14.04
CA THR A 103 20.47 -14.19 15.27
C THR A 103 19.77 -13.58 16.48
N ASP A 104 19.34 -12.33 16.37
CA ASP A 104 18.66 -11.56 17.43
C ASP A 104 17.48 -10.77 16.86
N PRO A 105 16.31 -10.74 17.53
CA PRO A 105 15.14 -10.00 17.06
C PRO A 105 15.39 -8.50 16.82
N THR A 106 16.30 -7.87 17.57
CA THR A 106 16.64 -6.44 17.40
C THR A 106 17.26 -6.17 16.02
N GLN A 107 18.13 -7.09 15.55
CA GLN A 107 18.69 -7.00 14.19
C GLN A 107 17.59 -7.02 13.14
N LEU A 108 16.56 -7.85 13.36
CA LEU A 108 15.43 -7.93 12.44
C LEU A 108 14.59 -6.65 12.45
N VAL A 109 14.38 -6.01 13.61
CA VAL A 109 13.69 -4.70 13.69
C VAL A 109 14.42 -3.67 12.83
N VAL A 110 15.76 -3.59 12.92
CA VAL A 110 16.58 -2.66 12.11
C VAL A 110 16.44 -2.98 10.63
N LEU A 111 16.57 -4.25 10.23
CA LEU A 111 16.43 -4.64 8.83
C LEU A 111 15.02 -4.37 8.30
N ARG A 112 13.98 -4.64 9.07
CA ARG A 112 12.57 -4.32 8.70
C ARG A 112 12.37 -2.81 8.51
N PHE A 113 13.00 -1.99 9.36
CA PHE A 113 12.96 -0.55 9.21
C PHE A 113 13.68 -0.07 7.93
N LEU A 114 14.86 -0.62 7.63
CA LEU A 114 15.60 -0.31 6.39
C LEU A 114 14.86 -0.79 5.13
N ILE A 115 14.23 -1.96 5.17
CA ILE A 115 13.31 -2.45 4.14
C ILE A 115 12.17 -1.44 3.95
N GLY A 116 11.61 -0.92 5.05
CA GLY A 116 10.57 0.09 5.00
C GLY A 116 11.02 1.38 4.30
N ILE A 117 12.24 1.84 4.54
CA ILE A 117 12.79 3.02 3.84
C ILE A 117 12.84 2.77 2.33
N ALA A 118 13.31 1.62 1.89
CA ALA A 118 13.34 1.26 0.48
C ALA A 118 11.92 1.19 -0.11
N LEU A 119 10.97 0.45 0.50
CA LEU A 119 9.59 0.36 0.05
C LEU A 119 8.90 1.73 -0.01
N GLY A 120 9.13 2.58 1.02
CA GLY A 120 8.58 3.94 1.04
C GLY A 120 9.08 4.81 -0.11
N THR A 121 10.33 4.61 -0.55
CA THR A 121 10.93 5.30 -1.68
C THR A 121 10.34 4.84 -3.02
N ASP A 122 9.99 3.57 -3.16
CA ASP A 122 9.46 3.00 -4.40
C ASP A 122 8.07 3.56 -4.79
N TYR A 123 7.20 3.85 -3.81
CA TYR A 123 5.85 4.37 -4.06
C TYR A 123 5.78 5.60 -4.97
N PRO A 124 6.48 6.72 -4.66
CA PRO A 124 6.48 7.89 -5.52
C PRO A 124 7.13 7.64 -6.88
N ILE A 125 8.10 6.72 -6.97
CA ILE A 125 8.79 6.40 -8.24
C ILE A 125 7.86 5.66 -9.18
N ALA A 126 7.22 4.58 -8.71
CA ALA A 126 6.32 3.76 -9.52
C ALA A 126 5.11 4.56 -10.04
N GLY A 127 4.50 5.37 -9.15
CA GLY A 127 3.38 6.23 -9.49
C GLY A 127 3.74 7.33 -10.50
N SER A 128 4.85 8.05 -10.28
CA SER A 128 5.31 9.09 -11.20
C SER A 128 5.68 8.51 -12.56
N LEU A 129 6.44 7.43 -12.59
CA LEU A 129 6.85 6.78 -13.83
C LEU A 129 5.63 6.34 -14.66
N MET A 130 4.65 5.69 -14.03
CA MET A 130 3.43 5.27 -14.73
C MET A 130 2.64 6.48 -15.23
N SER A 131 2.49 7.53 -14.43
CA SER A 131 1.76 8.73 -14.84
C SER A 131 2.43 9.51 -15.97
N GLU A 132 3.76 9.51 -16.03
CA GLU A 132 4.56 10.18 -17.05
C GLU A 132 4.50 9.46 -18.41
N PHE A 133 4.38 8.14 -18.43
CA PHE A 133 4.31 7.37 -19.68
C PHE A 133 2.89 6.97 -20.10
N ALA A 134 1.93 6.93 -19.19
CA ALA A 134 0.60 6.41 -19.48
C ALA A 134 -0.20 7.32 -20.43
N PRO A 135 -0.85 6.76 -21.47
CA PRO A 135 -1.80 7.50 -22.29
C PRO A 135 -2.92 8.06 -21.43
N SER A 136 -3.33 9.31 -21.66
CA SER A 136 -4.34 10.02 -20.86
C SER A 136 -5.63 9.23 -20.67
N LYS A 137 -6.10 8.55 -21.74
CA LYS A 137 -7.31 7.73 -21.74
C LYS A 137 -7.24 6.50 -20.83
N HIS A 138 -6.07 5.91 -20.60
CA HIS A 138 -5.87 4.66 -19.86
C HIS A 138 -5.16 4.84 -18.53
N ARG A 139 -4.72 6.06 -18.20
CA ARG A 139 -3.91 6.38 -17.02
C ARG A 139 -4.57 5.92 -15.72
N GLY A 140 -5.86 6.20 -15.53
CA GLY A 140 -6.60 5.80 -14.34
C GLY A 140 -6.68 4.27 -14.17
N ALA A 141 -6.98 3.54 -15.25
CA ALA A 141 -7.05 2.08 -15.21
C ALA A 141 -5.69 1.43 -14.92
N LEU A 142 -4.60 1.96 -15.49
CA LEU A 142 -3.25 1.48 -15.24
C LEU A 142 -2.82 1.74 -13.79
N LEU A 143 -3.05 2.94 -13.27
CA LEU A 143 -2.74 3.26 -11.86
C LEU A 143 -3.58 2.43 -10.87
N GLY A 144 -4.87 2.24 -11.14
CA GLY A 144 -5.73 1.36 -10.34
C GLY A 144 -5.29 -0.11 -10.39
N GLY A 145 -4.81 -0.57 -11.57
CA GLY A 145 -4.27 -1.91 -11.75
C GLY A 145 -3.02 -2.18 -10.91
N ILE A 146 -2.14 -1.18 -10.73
CA ILE A 146 -0.96 -1.29 -9.87
C ILE A 146 -1.36 -1.66 -8.44
N ASN A 147 -2.43 -1.05 -7.90
CA ASN A 147 -2.91 -1.34 -6.56
C ASN A 147 -3.40 -2.80 -6.41
N ALA A 148 -4.00 -3.39 -7.45
CA ALA A 148 -4.41 -4.80 -7.40
C ALA A 148 -3.21 -5.73 -7.19
N PHE A 149 -2.06 -5.44 -7.77
CA PHE A 149 -0.83 -6.23 -7.59
C PHE A 149 -0.29 -6.17 -6.15
N TRP A 150 -0.56 -5.11 -5.41
CA TRP A 150 -0.25 -5.05 -3.99
C TRP A 150 -1.00 -6.15 -3.21
N PHE A 151 -2.31 -6.29 -3.43
CA PHE A 151 -3.11 -7.34 -2.80
C PHE A 151 -2.73 -8.74 -3.28
N ILE A 152 -2.33 -8.89 -4.54
CA ILE A 152 -1.80 -10.16 -5.08
C ILE A 152 -0.53 -10.55 -4.30
N GLY A 153 0.44 -9.64 -4.17
CA GLY A 153 1.67 -9.87 -3.41
C GLY A 153 1.38 -10.23 -1.96
N TYR A 154 0.48 -9.48 -1.34
CA TYR A 154 0.06 -9.68 0.05
C TYR A 154 -0.56 -11.08 0.25
N ALA A 155 -1.51 -11.48 -0.59
CA ALA A 155 -2.15 -12.80 -0.52
C ALA A 155 -1.16 -13.95 -0.80
N ILE A 156 -0.29 -13.80 -1.81
CA ILE A 156 0.72 -14.82 -2.16
C ILE A 156 1.72 -14.99 -1.01
N SER A 157 2.09 -13.93 -0.30
CA SER A 157 3.00 -14.03 0.85
C SER A 157 2.45 -14.94 1.96
N TYR A 158 1.15 -14.87 2.23
CA TYR A 158 0.50 -15.78 3.19
C TYR A 158 0.47 -17.23 2.72
N LEU A 159 0.23 -17.46 1.43
CA LEU A 159 0.29 -18.81 0.86
C LEU A 159 1.71 -19.39 0.92
N ILE A 160 2.72 -18.61 0.55
CA ILE A 160 4.12 -19.03 0.66
C ILE A 160 4.50 -19.28 2.12
N GLY A 161 4.11 -18.41 3.04
CA GLY A 161 4.30 -18.61 4.48
C GLY A 161 3.69 -19.94 4.94
N TYR A 162 2.46 -20.24 4.56
CA TYR A 162 1.79 -21.50 4.87
C TYR A 162 2.54 -22.71 4.31
N PHE A 163 2.96 -22.69 3.05
CA PHE A 163 3.68 -23.80 2.42
C PHE A 163 5.10 -24.03 2.98
N LEU A 164 5.70 -23.02 3.60
CA LEU A 164 7.03 -23.15 4.22
C LEU A 164 6.96 -23.61 5.69
N LEU A 165 5.79 -23.67 6.32
CA LEU A 165 5.63 -24.16 7.71
C LEU A 165 6.20 -25.59 7.93
N PRO A 166 6.04 -26.57 7.01
CA PRO A 166 6.58 -27.92 7.21
C PRO A 166 8.11 -27.98 7.35
N LEU A 167 8.84 -26.91 7.03
CA LEU A 167 10.30 -26.84 7.27
C LEU A 167 10.67 -26.80 8.77
N GLY A 168 9.67 -26.63 9.67
CA GLY A 168 9.86 -26.70 11.12
C GLY A 168 10.53 -25.44 11.70
N GLN A 169 11.34 -25.65 12.74
CA GLN A 169 12.06 -24.55 13.41
C GLN A 169 12.95 -23.79 12.43
N GLY A 170 12.94 -22.44 12.55
CA GLY A 170 13.68 -21.58 11.63
C GLY A 170 13.01 -21.38 10.24
N SER A 171 11.82 -21.94 10.00
CA SER A 171 11.09 -21.74 8.71
C SER A 171 10.80 -20.26 8.42
N TRP A 172 10.68 -19.43 9.44
CA TRP A 172 10.53 -17.98 9.29
C TRP A 172 11.68 -17.33 8.51
N ARG A 173 12.91 -17.86 8.58
CA ARG A 173 14.05 -17.38 7.77
C ARG A 173 13.79 -17.60 6.28
N TRP A 174 13.29 -18.78 5.92
CA TRP A 174 12.92 -19.10 4.54
C TRP A 174 11.73 -18.28 4.05
N MET A 175 10.77 -18.01 4.95
CA MET A 175 9.65 -17.12 4.64
C MET A 175 10.14 -15.71 4.30
N LEU A 176 11.02 -15.13 5.13
CA LEU A 176 11.51 -13.77 4.93
C LEU A 176 12.40 -13.65 3.69
N ILE A 177 13.32 -14.61 3.45
CA ILE A 177 14.20 -14.57 2.27
C ILE A 177 13.45 -14.87 0.96
N SER A 178 12.30 -15.54 1.00
CA SER A 178 11.53 -15.85 -0.21
C SER A 178 11.13 -14.60 -1.00
N GLY A 179 10.98 -13.45 -0.33
CA GLY A 179 10.78 -12.15 -0.95
C GLY A 179 11.96 -11.69 -1.83
N ALA A 180 13.16 -12.23 -1.65
CA ALA A 180 14.31 -11.87 -2.48
C ALA A 180 14.13 -12.34 -3.93
N LEU A 181 13.42 -13.44 -4.17
CA LEU A 181 13.20 -13.95 -5.53
C LEU A 181 12.46 -12.95 -6.44
N PRO A 182 11.25 -12.46 -6.10
CA PRO A 182 10.57 -11.46 -6.92
C PRO A 182 11.35 -10.14 -7.00
N ILE A 183 12.08 -9.74 -5.94
CA ILE A 183 12.93 -8.54 -5.96
C ILE A 183 14.05 -8.67 -7.01
N VAL A 184 14.78 -9.77 -7.03
CA VAL A 184 15.86 -10.01 -8.00
C VAL A 184 15.31 -10.07 -9.43
N LEU A 185 14.20 -10.77 -9.66
CA LEU A 185 13.57 -10.83 -10.98
C LEU A 185 13.16 -9.43 -11.47
N LEU A 186 12.60 -8.62 -10.60
CA LEU A 186 12.19 -7.27 -10.92
C LEU A 186 13.39 -6.34 -11.15
N LEU A 187 14.44 -6.46 -10.33
CA LEU A 187 15.70 -5.73 -10.51
C LEU A 187 16.30 -6.00 -11.89
N LEU A 188 16.44 -7.28 -12.27
CA LEU A 188 16.96 -7.66 -13.57
C LEU A 188 16.10 -7.14 -14.73
N ALA A 189 14.78 -7.19 -14.59
CA ALA A 189 13.85 -6.67 -15.59
C ALA A 189 14.00 -5.15 -15.81
N ARG A 190 14.32 -4.39 -14.74
CA ARG A 190 14.45 -2.93 -14.76
C ARG A 190 15.79 -2.40 -15.27
N LEU A 191 16.85 -3.22 -15.36
CA LEU A 191 18.16 -2.77 -15.82
C LEU A 191 18.10 -2.08 -17.20
N ASN A 192 17.21 -2.57 -18.08
CA ASN A 192 17.01 -2.05 -19.43
C ASN A 192 15.85 -1.01 -19.53
N MET A 193 15.38 -0.46 -18.41
CA MET A 193 14.35 0.57 -18.40
C MET A 193 14.94 1.90 -18.91
N PRO A 194 14.25 2.66 -19.77
CA PRO A 194 14.66 4.02 -20.11
C PRO A 194 14.44 4.99 -18.93
N GLU A 195 15.18 6.09 -18.94
CA GLU A 195 14.91 7.20 -17.99
C GLU A 195 13.65 7.96 -18.43
N SER A 196 13.02 8.67 -17.49
CA SER A 196 11.85 9.49 -17.75
C SER A 196 12.17 10.64 -18.70
N PRO A 197 11.45 10.79 -19.84
CA PRO A 197 11.62 11.94 -20.74
C PRO A 197 11.28 13.27 -20.06
N HIS A 198 10.26 13.34 -19.21
CA HIS A 198 9.92 14.54 -18.47
C HIS A 198 11.02 14.97 -17.50
N TRP A 199 11.65 14.02 -16.80
CA TRP A 199 12.78 14.31 -15.92
C TRP A 199 14.00 14.80 -16.72
N LEU A 200 14.30 14.17 -17.85
CA LEU A 200 15.41 14.59 -18.72
C LEU A 200 15.22 16.03 -19.23
N ILE A 201 13.99 16.41 -19.61
CA ILE A 201 13.67 17.79 -20.02
C ILE A 201 13.90 18.77 -18.88
N LYS A 202 13.43 18.43 -17.67
CA LYS A 202 13.64 19.24 -16.45
C LYS A 202 15.13 19.44 -16.12
N GLN A 203 15.98 18.47 -16.52
CA GLN A 203 17.45 18.54 -16.38
C GLN A 203 18.14 19.23 -17.58
N GLY A 204 17.40 19.77 -18.56
CA GLY A 204 17.96 20.37 -19.77
C GLY A 204 18.49 19.38 -20.81
N ARG A 205 18.29 18.07 -20.61
CA ARG A 205 18.78 16.98 -21.50
C ARG A 205 17.78 16.65 -22.61
N HIS A 206 17.34 17.66 -23.35
CA HIS A 206 16.29 17.55 -24.38
C HIS A 206 16.61 16.54 -25.49
N LYS A 207 17.88 16.44 -25.92
CA LYS A 207 18.29 15.48 -26.97
C LYS A 207 18.06 14.04 -26.57
N GLU A 208 18.40 13.69 -25.32
CA GLU A 208 18.20 12.35 -24.79
C GLU A 208 16.72 12.03 -24.60
N ALA A 209 15.92 12.97 -24.11
CA ALA A 209 14.48 12.83 -24.00
C ALA A 209 13.86 12.50 -25.35
N ASN A 210 14.16 13.26 -26.39
CA ASN A 210 13.67 13.04 -27.74
C ASN A 210 14.12 11.69 -28.30
N THR A 211 15.38 11.28 -28.09
CA THR A 211 15.88 9.97 -28.53
C THR A 211 15.09 8.81 -27.90
N ILE A 212 14.75 8.92 -26.60
CA ILE A 212 13.93 7.91 -25.92
C ILE A 212 12.53 7.87 -26.51
N VAL A 213 11.89 9.02 -26.69
CA VAL A 213 10.51 9.11 -27.22
C VAL A 213 10.45 8.58 -28.66
N GLU A 214 11.41 8.96 -29.52
CA GLU A 214 11.49 8.46 -30.89
C GLU A 214 11.74 6.95 -30.96
N LYS A 215 12.60 6.43 -30.08
CA LYS A 215 12.88 4.99 -30.00
C LYS A 215 11.66 4.18 -29.57
N VAL A 216 10.83 4.74 -28.70
CA VAL A 216 9.67 4.07 -28.09
C VAL A 216 8.40 4.23 -28.93
N PHE A 217 8.12 5.45 -29.42
CA PHE A 217 6.85 5.81 -30.06
C PHE A 217 6.98 6.12 -31.55
N GLY A 218 8.20 6.18 -32.07
CA GLY A 218 8.48 6.51 -33.49
C GLY A 218 8.71 8.00 -33.71
N GLN A 219 9.11 8.34 -34.95
CA GLN A 219 9.42 9.72 -35.35
C GLN A 219 8.20 10.63 -35.28
N GLY A 220 8.40 11.88 -34.89
CA GLY A 220 7.36 12.92 -34.85
C GLY A 220 6.52 12.94 -33.58
N VAL A 221 6.82 12.09 -32.59
CA VAL A 221 6.22 12.18 -31.24
C VAL A 221 7.10 13.07 -30.36
N VAL A 222 6.49 13.94 -29.59
CA VAL A 222 7.16 14.88 -28.67
C VAL A 222 6.57 14.76 -27.28
N VAL A 223 7.37 15.11 -26.28
CA VAL A 223 6.87 15.29 -24.91
C VAL A 223 6.10 16.61 -24.86
N SER A 224 4.92 16.61 -24.29
CA SER A 224 4.15 17.85 -24.11
C SER A 224 4.94 18.84 -23.27
N HIS A 225 5.20 20.00 -23.85
CA HIS A 225 5.80 21.14 -23.17
C HIS A 225 4.70 21.96 -22.46
N GLU A 226 3.87 21.36 -21.64
CA GLU A 226 3.20 22.17 -20.64
C GLU A 226 4.26 22.63 -19.63
N GLU A 227 4.80 23.82 -19.87
CA GLU A 227 5.45 24.64 -18.83
C GLU A 227 4.39 24.98 -17.77
N GLN A 228 3.96 24.00 -17.02
CA GLN A 228 3.47 24.30 -15.69
C GLN A 228 4.72 24.69 -14.90
N GLU A 229 4.99 26.00 -14.85
CA GLU A 229 5.79 26.56 -13.76
C GLU A 229 5.27 25.92 -12.48
N ALA A 230 5.97 24.89 -12.02
CA ALA A 230 5.66 24.24 -10.78
C ALA A 230 5.91 25.29 -9.68
N LYS A 231 4.89 26.10 -9.39
CA LYS A 231 4.92 26.97 -8.21
C LYS A 231 5.31 26.06 -7.06
N LYS A 232 6.44 26.36 -6.43
CA LYS A 232 6.89 25.64 -5.25
C LYS A 232 5.78 25.73 -4.21
N THR A 233 5.02 24.66 -4.06
CA THR A 233 3.91 24.59 -3.12
C THR A 233 4.47 24.29 -1.73
N SER A 234 4.14 25.14 -0.76
CA SER A 234 4.49 24.91 0.64
C SER A 234 3.51 23.92 1.29
N LEU A 235 3.98 23.17 2.29
CA LEU A 235 3.09 22.35 3.15
C LEU A 235 1.93 23.17 3.76
N VAL A 236 2.13 24.47 3.99
CA VAL A 236 1.08 25.35 4.55
C VAL A 236 -0.06 25.57 3.56
N ASP A 237 0.19 25.45 2.26
CA ASP A 237 -0.83 25.74 1.23
C ASP A 237 -1.94 24.71 1.20
N ILE A 238 -1.71 23.45 1.67
CA ILE A 238 -2.74 22.43 1.79
C ILE A 238 -3.73 22.70 2.93
N PHE A 239 -3.50 23.71 3.77
CA PHE A 239 -4.40 24.13 4.84
C PHE A 239 -5.08 25.45 4.56
N LYS A 240 -4.65 26.20 3.51
CA LYS A 240 -5.25 27.48 3.09
C LYS A 240 -6.40 27.26 2.10
N ASN A 241 -7.14 28.30 1.82
CA ASN A 241 -8.17 28.37 0.77
C ASN A 241 -9.24 27.25 0.83
N GLY A 242 -9.59 26.80 2.04
CA GLY A 242 -10.58 25.72 2.23
C GLY A 242 -10.02 24.30 2.11
N TYR A 243 -8.75 24.12 1.70
CA TYR A 243 -8.14 22.79 1.57
C TYR A 243 -7.92 22.09 2.92
N GLY A 244 -7.88 22.81 4.03
CA GLY A 244 -7.73 22.22 5.36
C GLY A 244 -8.79 21.17 5.70
N LYS A 245 -10.07 21.40 5.31
CA LYS A 245 -11.15 20.43 5.51
C LYS A 245 -10.91 19.14 4.70
N ARG A 246 -10.45 19.27 3.46
CA ARG A 246 -10.13 18.13 2.57
C ARG A 246 -8.93 17.37 3.09
N THR A 247 -7.85 18.07 3.49
CA THR A 247 -6.67 17.49 4.10
C THR A 247 -7.03 16.71 5.37
N PHE A 248 -7.86 17.29 6.23
CA PHE A 248 -8.35 16.61 7.42
C PHE A 248 -9.17 15.36 7.07
N PHE A 249 -10.15 15.48 6.18
CA PHE A 249 -10.99 14.35 5.76
C PHE A 249 -10.16 13.21 5.18
N VAL A 250 -9.30 13.51 4.18
CA VAL A 250 -8.49 12.50 3.49
C VAL A 250 -7.51 11.84 4.46
N SER A 251 -6.81 12.63 5.29
CA SER A 251 -5.89 12.10 6.29
C SER A 251 -6.60 11.19 7.29
N THR A 252 -7.79 11.57 7.73
CA THR A 252 -8.51 10.86 8.80
C THR A 252 -9.11 9.54 8.31
N PHE A 253 -9.88 9.57 7.19
CA PHE A 253 -10.48 8.33 6.70
C PHE A 253 -9.40 7.31 6.32
N TRP A 254 -8.32 7.77 5.67
CA TRP A 254 -7.21 6.92 5.27
C TRP A 254 -6.49 6.33 6.49
N SER A 255 -6.16 7.17 7.48
CA SER A 255 -5.51 6.71 8.71
C SER A 255 -6.34 5.66 9.44
N LEU A 256 -7.63 5.91 9.68
CA LEU A 256 -8.51 4.99 10.40
C LEU A 256 -8.66 3.64 9.68
N GLN A 257 -8.72 3.66 8.35
CA GLN A 257 -8.79 2.44 7.55
C GLN A 257 -7.47 1.65 7.64
N VAL A 258 -6.29 2.29 7.43
CA VAL A 258 -5.00 1.57 7.43
C VAL A 258 -4.57 1.13 8.84
N MET A 259 -4.96 1.86 9.88
CA MET A 259 -4.74 1.43 11.27
C MET A 259 -5.29 0.03 11.52
N THR A 260 -6.54 -0.21 11.14
CA THR A 260 -7.17 -1.51 11.31
C THR A 260 -6.65 -2.54 10.32
N THR A 261 -6.39 -2.15 9.06
CA THR A 261 -5.90 -3.05 8.02
C THR A 261 -4.54 -3.65 8.37
N PHE A 262 -3.55 -2.81 8.71
CA PHE A 262 -2.21 -3.29 8.99
C PHE A 262 -2.09 -3.96 10.35
N ALA A 263 -2.76 -3.43 11.38
CA ALA A 263 -2.75 -4.06 12.69
C ALA A 263 -3.40 -5.45 12.65
N ILE A 264 -4.62 -5.56 12.17
CA ILE A 264 -5.29 -6.87 12.05
C ILE A 264 -4.52 -7.76 11.07
N GLY A 265 -4.18 -7.25 9.88
CA GLY A 265 -3.47 -8.03 8.86
C GLY A 265 -2.17 -8.64 9.39
N THR A 266 -1.34 -7.89 10.11
CA THR A 266 -0.08 -8.40 10.67
C THR A 266 -0.29 -9.48 11.72
N TYR A 267 -1.38 -9.40 12.51
CA TYR A 267 -1.60 -10.30 13.67
C TYR A 267 -2.79 -11.24 13.50
N ILE A 268 -3.29 -11.49 12.27
CA ILE A 268 -4.37 -12.49 12.02
C ILE A 268 -4.04 -13.85 12.66
N PRO A 269 -2.81 -14.41 12.52
CA PRO A 269 -2.53 -15.69 13.13
C PRO A 269 -2.66 -15.68 14.66
N GLU A 270 -2.21 -14.63 15.32
CA GLU A 270 -2.33 -14.45 16.78
C GLU A 270 -3.78 -14.27 17.21
N ILE A 271 -4.54 -13.49 16.47
CA ILE A 271 -5.98 -13.28 16.70
C ILE A 271 -6.71 -14.61 16.62
N LEU A 272 -6.49 -15.41 15.56
CA LEU A 272 -7.10 -16.72 15.41
C LEU A 272 -6.68 -17.69 16.53
N GLY A 273 -5.42 -17.60 16.97
CA GLY A 273 -4.94 -18.36 18.15
C GLY A 273 -5.72 -18.04 19.43
N GLN A 274 -6.05 -16.78 19.68
CA GLN A 274 -6.88 -16.37 20.83
C GLN A 274 -8.35 -16.76 20.72
N PHE A 275 -8.87 -16.98 19.51
CA PHE A 275 -10.17 -17.61 19.31
C PHE A 275 -10.17 -19.13 19.57
N GLY A 276 -9.05 -19.70 19.99
CA GLY A 276 -8.90 -21.12 20.34
C GLY A 276 -8.42 -22.01 19.18
N PHE A 277 -8.08 -21.44 18.02
CA PHE A 277 -7.54 -22.17 16.87
C PHE A 277 -6.03 -22.33 16.99
N GLN A 278 -5.60 -23.15 17.95
CA GLN A 278 -4.17 -23.33 18.23
C GLN A 278 -3.48 -24.33 17.31
N ASP A 279 -4.24 -25.21 16.63
CA ASP A 279 -3.68 -26.10 15.63
C ASP A 279 -3.10 -25.30 14.47
N GLY A 280 -1.79 -25.48 14.22
CA GLY A 280 -1.05 -24.70 13.24
C GLY A 280 -1.69 -24.67 11.84
N SER A 281 -2.34 -25.77 11.42
CA SER A 281 -3.02 -25.82 10.13
C SER A 281 -4.23 -24.88 10.05
N GLN A 282 -5.09 -24.81 11.07
CA GLN A 282 -6.29 -23.96 11.07
C GLN A 282 -5.92 -22.48 11.17
N LYS A 283 -4.98 -22.14 12.06
CA LYS A 283 -4.51 -20.77 12.29
C LYS A 283 -3.93 -20.14 11.01
N TYR A 284 -3.01 -20.83 10.35
CA TYR A 284 -2.31 -20.28 9.19
C TYR A 284 -3.11 -20.42 7.89
N LEU A 285 -3.84 -21.52 7.70
CA LEU A 285 -4.76 -21.69 6.57
C LEU A 285 -5.89 -20.65 6.63
N GLY A 286 -6.47 -20.43 7.82
CA GLY A 286 -7.48 -19.40 8.04
C GLY A 286 -6.95 -18.02 7.66
N SER A 287 -5.72 -17.69 8.07
CA SER A 287 -5.06 -16.42 7.71
C SER A 287 -4.88 -16.28 6.19
N ALA A 288 -4.45 -17.35 5.51
CA ALA A 288 -4.28 -17.33 4.05
C ALA A 288 -5.63 -17.17 3.33
N ILE A 289 -6.69 -17.86 3.78
CA ILE A 289 -8.05 -17.73 3.22
C ILE A 289 -8.55 -16.28 3.38
N ILE A 290 -8.44 -15.69 4.57
CA ILE A 290 -8.88 -14.30 4.81
C ILE A 290 -8.18 -13.35 3.83
N ASN A 291 -6.87 -13.51 3.65
CA ASN A 291 -6.11 -12.63 2.75
C ASN A 291 -6.41 -12.86 1.27
N LEU A 292 -6.80 -14.06 0.87
CA LEU A 292 -7.33 -14.31 -0.48
C LEU A 292 -8.63 -13.52 -0.73
N PHE A 293 -9.49 -13.38 0.28
CA PHE A 293 -10.71 -12.60 0.15
C PHE A 293 -10.47 -11.08 0.17
N TYR A 294 -9.40 -10.59 0.77
CA TYR A 294 -8.94 -9.21 0.55
C TYR A 294 -8.63 -8.97 -0.93
N LEU A 295 -7.93 -9.92 -1.58
CA LEU A 295 -7.67 -9.83 -3.01
C LEU A 295 -8.95 -9.90 -3.85
N ILE A 296 -9.86 -10.83 -3.55
CA ILE A 296 -11.12 -10.97 -4.28
C ILE A 296 -11.97 -9.70 -4.16
N GLY A 297 -11.95 -9.04 -2.99
CA GLY A 297 -12.72 -7.84 -2.71
C GLY A 297 -12.37 -6.62 -3.58
N ILE A 298 -11.17 -6.57 -4.18
CA ILE A 298 -10.78 -5.42 -5.01
C ILE A 298 -11.60 -5.33 -6.31
N PHE A 299 -11.96 -6.47 -6.90
CA PHE A 299 -12.67 -6.48 -8.19
C PHE A 299 -14.08 -5.89 -8.09
N PRO A 300 -14.96 -6.34 -7.17
CA PRO A 300 -16.25 -5.69 -6.99
C PRO A 300 -16.10 -4.24 -6.49
N ALA A 301 -15.09 -3.91 -5.68
CA ALA A 301 -14.86 -2.55 -5.20
C ALA A 301 -14.64 -1.58 -6.34
N LEU A 302 -13.75 -1.87 -7.29
CA LEU A 302 -13.49 -1.03 -8.45
C LEU A 302 -14.74 -0.84 -9.32
N TYR A 303 -15.51 -1.90 -9.54
CA TYR A 303 -16.77 -1.82 -10.29
C TYR A 303 -17.82 -0.96 -9.57
N LEU A 304 -17.96 -1.14 -8.26
CA LEU A 304 -18.97 -0.44 -7.47
C LEU A 304 -18.67 1.07 -7.34
N VAL A 305 -17.38 1.45 -7.22
CA VAL A 305 -16.96 2.85 -7.19
C VAL A 305 -17.33 3.59 -8.47
N GLU A 306 -17.18 2.95 -9.63
CA GLU A 306 -17.59 3.55 -10.90
C GLU A 306 -19.11 3.57 -11.06
N LYS A 307 -19.81 2.54 -10.58
CA LYS A 307 -21.28 2.40 -10.75
C LYS A 307 -22.07 3.28 -9.78
N TYR A 308 -21.70 3.33 -8.51
CA TYR A 308 -22.47 4.01 -7.45
C TYR A 308 -21.84 5.32 -6.97
N GLY A 309 -20.62 5.61 -7.35
CA GLY A 309 -19.89 6.80 -6.93
C GLY A 309 -18.97 6.56 -5.72
N ARG A 310 -18.26 7.62 -5.35
CA ARG A 310 -17.20 7.54 -4.36
C ARG A 310 -17.74 7.55 -2.92
N ARG A 311 -18.74 8.39 -2.67
CA ARG A 311 -19.29 8.58 -1.34
C ARG A 311 -19.93 7.32 -0.74
N PRO A 312 -20.92 6.65 -1.37
CA PRO A 312 -21.56 5.47 -0.80
C PRO A 312 -20.59 4.29 -0.69
N THR A 313 -19.66 4.13 -1.64
CA THR A 313 -18.68 3.06 -1.64
C THR A 313 -17.54 3.25 -0.63
N LEU A 314 -17.44 4.42 0.00
CA LEU A 314 -16.62 4.64 1.18
C LEU A 314 -17.42 4.43 2.48
N ILE A 315 -18.60 5.03 2.60
CA ILE A 315 -19.39 5.08 3.84
C ILE A 315 -19.86 3.68 4.26
N TRP A 316 -20.53 2.95 3.35
CA TRP A 316 -21.09 1.64 3.70
C TRP A 316 -20.04 0.59 4.09
N PRO A 317 -18.89 0.49 3.41
CA PRO A 317 -17.83 -0.40 3.85
C PRO A 317 -17.30 -0.08 5.26
N PHE A 318 -17.17 1.19 5.64
CA PHE A 318 -16.80 1.55 7.02
C PHE A 318 -17.78 0.99 8.04
N LEU A 319 -19.09 1.14 7.80
CA LEU A 319 -20.12 0.62 8.71
C LEU A 319 -20.09 -0.91 8.76
N ILE A 320 -20.04 -1.57 7.60
CA ILE A 320 -20.07 -3.04 7.53
C ILE A 320 -18.83 -3.63 8.23
N THR A 321 -17.66 -3.07 8.01
CA THR A 321 -16.41 -3.54 8.66
C THR A 321 -16.40 -3.25 10.15
N ALA A 322 -16.97 -2.13 10.61
CA ALA A 322 -17.13 -1.84 12.03
C ALA A 322 -18.06 -2.87 12.69
N ILE A 323 -19.20 -3.18 12.07
CA ILE A 323 -20.13 -4.22 12.56
C ILE A 323 -19.45 -5.59 12.57
N ALA A 324 -18.69 -5.94 11.54
CA ALA A 324 -17.97 -7.22 11.46
C ALA A 324 -16.97 -7.36 12.62
N LEU A 325 -16.14 -6.35 12.89
CA LEU A 325 -15.19 -6.40 14.01
C LEU A 325 -15.89 -6.37 15.37
N PHE A 326 -16.96 -5.61 15.51
CA PHE A 326 -17.76 -5.63 16.74
C PHE A 326 -18.34 -7.03 16.99
N SER A 327 -18.87 -7.69 15.96
CA SER A 327 -19.38 -9.07 16.05
C SER A 327 -18.30 -10.06 16.46
N LEU A 328 -17.07 -9.92 15.93
CA LEU A 328 -15.92 -10.73 16.37
C LEU A 328 -15.63 -10.54 17.86
N GLY A 329 -15.69 -9.28 18.34
CA GLY A 329 -15.53 -8.98 19.75
C GLY A 329 -16.57 -9.67 20.65
N VAL A 330 -17.83 -9.69 20.22
CA VAL A 330 -18.91 -10.38 20.95
C VAL A 330 -18.71 -11.90 20.95
N LEU A 331 -18.35 -12.47 19.80
CA LEU A 331 -18.22 -13.91 19.63
C LEU A 331 -16.97 -14.50 20.30
N SER A 332 -16.01 -13.68 20.68
CA SER A 332 -14.79 -14.12 21.38
C SER A 332 -15.04 -14.62 22.79
N ALA A 333 -16.18 -14.27 23.41
CA ALA A 333 -16.55 -14.70 24.74
C ALA A 333 -17.13 -16.14 24.80
N GLY A 334 -17.36 -16.77 23.66
CA GLY A 334 -17.97 -18.10 23.56
C GLY A 334 -17.16 -19.08 22.69
N SER A 335 -17.55 -20.35 22.72
CA SER A 335 -17.01 -21.40 21.83
C SER A 335 -17.62 -21.32 20.43
N THR A 336 -17.25 -20.26 19.70
CA THR A 336 -17.78 -20.04 18.33
C THR A 336 -17.06 -20.96 17.33
N PRO A 337 -17.77 -21.71 16.48
CA PRO A 337 -17.16 -22.53 15.45
C PRO A 337 -16.29 -21.72 14.49
N PHE A 338 -15.15 -22.29 14.08
CA PHE A 338 -14.14 -21.68 13.20
C PHE A 338 -14.75 -21.03 11.96
N ILE A 339 -15.71 -21.70 11.34
CA ILE A 339 -16.32 -21.22 10.09
C ILE A 339 -16.98 -19.84 10.24
N PHE A 340 -17.65 -19.57 11.37
CA PHE A 340 -18.29 -18.26 11.59
C PHE A 340 -17.27 -17.14 11.77
N ILE A 341 -16.18 -17.42 12.49
CA ILE A 341 -15.07 -16.45 12.66
C ILE A 341 -14.45 -16.10 11.30
N ILE A 342 -14.15 -17.12 10.49
CA ILE A 342 -13.59 -16.93 9.14
C ILE A 342 -14.56 -16.16 8.24
N LEU A 343 -15.85 -16.49 8.25
CA LEU A 343 -16.86 -15.80 7.44
C LEU A 343 -16.94 -14.31 7.78
N ILE A 344 -16.88 -13.95 9.07
CA ILE A 344 -16.89 -12.54 9.47
C ILE A 344 -15.61 -11.83 9.05
N PHE A 345 -14.43 -12.48 9.17
CA PHE A 345 -13.19 -11.94 8.66
C PHE A 345 -13.19 -11.79 7.13
N ILE A 346 -13.83 -12.69 6.40
CA ILE A 346 -14.03 -12.58 4.94
C ILE A 346 -14.86 -11.34 4.61
N ILE A 347 -15.98 -11.14 5.30
CA ILE A 347 -16.80 -9.92 5.14
C ILE A 347 -15.95 -8.68 5.42
N TYR A 348 -15.24 -8.66 6.55
CA TYR A 348 -14.32 -7.58 6.87
C TYR A 348 -13.30 -7.35 5.75
N GLY A 349 -12.64 -8.39 5.26
CA GLY A 349 -11.59 -8.30 4.22
C GLY A 349 -12.11 -7.71 2.90
N ILE A 350 -13.24 -8.21 2.40
CA ILE A 350 -13.86 -7.74 1.14
C ILE A 350 -14.21 -6.25 1.23
N PHE A 351 -14.88 -5.84 2.29
CA PHE A 351 -15.31 -4.44 2.43
C PHE A 351 -14.17 -3.51 2.83
N ASN A 352 -13.17 -3.99 3.57
CA ASN A 352 -11.97 -3.21 3.88
C ASN A 352 -11.19 -2.83 2.63
N THR A 353 -11.07 -3.75 1.65
CA THR A 353 -10.47 -3.46 0.34
C THR A 353 -11.27 -2.42 -0.44
N GLY A 354 -12.59 -2.43 -0.31
CA GLY A 354 -13.46 -1.41 -0.90
C GLY A 354 -13.13 -0.01 -0.41
N MET A 355 -12.94 0.19 0.89
CA MET A 355 -12.46 1.46 1.46
C MET A 355 -11.08 1.83 0.95
N GLY A 356 -10.18 0.85 0.89
CA GLY A 356 -8.78 1.03 0.46
C GLY A 356 -8.65 1.59 -0.97
N SER A 357 -9.60 1.33 -1.86
CA SER A 357 -9.57 1.90 -3.21
C SER A 357 -9.65 3.43 -3.22
N HIS A 358 -10.32 4.05 -2.23
CA HIS A 358 -10.48 5.50 -2.13
C HIS A 358 -9.20 6.24 -1.74
N GLN A 359 -8.18 5.54 -1.22
CA GLN A 359 -6.85 6.07 -0.96
C GLN A 359 -6.16 6.58 -2.22
N TRP A 360 -6.50 5.99 -3.37
CA TRP A 360 -5.97 6.33 -4.69
C TRP A 360 -6.90 7.24 -5.50
N ILE A 361 -8.09 7.55 -4.99
CA ILE A 361 -9.08 8.35 -5.69
C ILE A 361 -9.16 9.75 -5.07
N TYR A 362 -9.55 9.85 -3.81
CA TYR A 362 -9.79 11.14 -3.17
C TYR A 362 -8.59 12.09 -3.10
N PRO A 363 -7.35 11.66 -2.82
CA PRO A 363 -6.21 12.57 -2.84
C PRO A 363 -5.96 13.18 -4.21
N TYR A 364 -6.30 12.48 -5.28
CA TYR A 364 -6.10 12.97 -6.65
C TYR A 364 -7.28 13.79 -7.18
N GLU A 365 -8.49 13.53 -6.72
CA GLU A 365 -9.70 14.25 -7.13
C GLU A 365 -9.91 15.54 -6.32
N LEU A 366 -9.68 15.52 -4.99
CA LEU A 366 -10.00 16.64 -4.11
C LEU A 366 -8.92 17.73 -4.05
N PHE A 367 -7.68 17.44 -4.40
CA PHE A 367 -6.63 18.45 -4.42
C PHE A 367 -6.44 19.00 -5.85
N PRO A 368 -6.51 20.34 -6.03
CA PRO A 368 -6.17 20.99 -7.29
C PRO A 368 -4.74 20.65 -7.72
N THR A 369 -4.47 20.72 -9.02
CA THR A 369 -3.21 20.28 -9.63
C THR A 369 -1.97 20.86 -8.95
N HIS A 370 -1.99 22.14 -8.55
CA HIS A 370 -0.85 22.82 -7.94
C HIS A 370 -0.51 22.31 -6.51
N VAL A 371 -1.49 21.83 -5.72
CA VAL A 371 -1.27 21.30 -4.36
C VAL A 371 -1.43 19.78 -4.26
N ARG A 372 -1.81 19.10 -5.35
CA ARG A 372 -2.13 17.66 -5.38
C ARG A 372 -0.98 16.78 -4.90
N GLY A 373 0.23 17.04 -5.37
CA GLY A 373 1.42 16.28 -4.97
C GLY A 373 1.72 16.44 -3.47
N THR A 374 1.68 17.68 -2.98
CA THR A 374 1.92 17.99 -1.56
C THR A 374 0.81 17.43 -0.67
N GLY A 375 -0.46 17.59 -1.07
CA GLY A 375 -1.63 17.07 -0.33
C GLY A 375 -1.65 15.54 -0.28
N GLY A 376 -1.44 14.89 -1.42
CA GLY A 376 -1.36 13.42 -1.49
C GLY A 376 -0.18 12.87 -0.67
N GLY A 377 1.00 13.47 -0.77
CA GLY A 377 2.18 13.07 0.01
C GLY A 377 1.97 13.26 1.51
N PHE A 378 1.41 14.38 1.94
CA PHE A 378 1.11 14.65 3.34
C PHE A 378 0.11 13.63 3.90
N THR A 379 -1.02 13.39 3.22
CA THR A 379 -2.05 12.46 3.68
C THR A 379 -1.53 11.02 3.73
N THR A 380 -0.69 10.61 2.76
CA THR A 380 0.00 9.32 2.79
C THR A 380 0.93 9.21 4.00
N THR A 381 1.74 10.23 4.28
CA THR A 381 2.66 10.23 5.42
C THR A 381 1.91 10.07 6.75
N ILE A 382 0.83 10.84 6.95
CA ILE A 382 -0.01 10.73 8.15
C ILE A 382 -0.61 9.33 8.29
N SER A 383 -1.09 8.75 7.19
CA SER A 383 -1.64 7.39 7.20
C SER A 383 -0.59 6.34 7.58
N ARG A 384 0.66 6.48 7.12
CA ARG A 384 1.77 5.57 7.48
C ARG A 384 2.17 5.69 8.94
N ILE A 385 2.23 6.90 9.49
CA ILE A 385 2.44 7.12 10.92
C ILE A 385 1.33 6.43 11.72
N ALA A 386 0.08 6.64 11.35
CA ALA A 386 -1.06 6.04 12.02
C ALA A 386 -1.02 4.50 11.97
N SER A 387 -0.68 3.91 10.81
CA SER A 387 -0.56 2.46 10.67
C SER A 387 0.61 1.89 11.48
N ALA A 388 1.76 2.56 11.53
CA ALA A 388 2.89 2.14 12.35
C ALA A 388 2.53 2.14 13.83
N ILE A 389 1.91 3.21 14.34
CA ILE A 389 1.46 3.33 15.73
C ILE A 389 0.47 2.22 16.09
N SER A 390 -0.56 2.02 15.26
CA SER A 390 -1.57 1.00 15.54
C SER A 390 -0.99 -0.40 15.53
N THR A 391 -0.10 -0.71 14.59
CA THR A 391 0.55 -2.03 14.49
C THR A 391 1.49 -2.28 15.67
N PHE A 392 2.14 -1.23 16.19
CA PHE A 392 2.97 -1.34 17.40
C PHE A 392 2.14 -1.65 18.65
N PHE A 393 1.03 -0.89 18.86
CA PHE A 393 0.23 -1.06 20.08
C PHE A 393 -0.72 -2.25 20.03
N PHE A 394 -1.01 -2.79 18.85
CA PHE A 394 -1.98 -3.87 18.69
C PHE A 394 -1.64 -5.13 19.55
N PRO A 395 -0.43 -5.71 19.51
CA PRO A 395 -0.12 -6.87 20.33
C PRO A 395 -0.15 -6.53 21.83
N VAL A 396 0.20 -5.30 22.23
CA VAL A 396 0.13 -4.85 23.62
C VAL A 396 -1.33 -4.82 24.09
N ILE A 397 -2.25 -4.33 23.27
CA ILE A 397 -3.68 -4.30 23.60
C ILE A 397 -4.25 -5.73 23.61
N LEU A 398 -3.85 -6.54 22.62
CA LEU A 398 -4.30 -7.93 22.50
C LEU A 398 -3.87 -8.80 23.71
N ASP A 399 -2.64 -8.62 24.18
CA ASP A 399 -2.09 -9.34 25.32
C ASP A 399 -2.73 -8.92 26.66
N ASN A 400 -2.86 -7.59 26.90
CA ASN A 400 -3.36 -7.08 28.17
C ASN A 400 -4.88 -7.15 28.32
N PHE A 401 -5.64 -7.00 27.22
CA PHE A 401 -7.11 -6.87 27.26
C PHE A 401 -7.84 -7.99 26.49
N GLY A 402 -7.12 -8.87 25.82
CA GLY A 402 -7.70 -9.96 25.04
C GLY A 402 -8.33 -9.53 23.74
N VAL A 403 -8.74 -10.54 22.95
CA VAL A 403 -9.25 -10.33 21.58
C VAL A 403 -10.57 -9.54 21.53
N SER A 404 -11.43 -9.71 22.53
CA SER A 404 -12.76 -9.02 22.58
C SER A 404 -12.58 -7.51 22.57
N ILE A 405 -11.83 -6.98 23.53
CA ILE A 405 -11.61 -5.53 23.68
C ILE A 405 -10.82 -4.99 22.48
N THR A 406 -9.84 -5.74 22.01
CA THR A 406 -9.06 -5.37 20.82
C THR A 406 -9.96 -5.19 19.59
N MET A 407 -10.91 -6.12 19.37
CA MET A 407 -11.88 -6.01 18.26
C MET A 407 -12.86 -4.84 18.46
N TYR A 408 -13.28 -4.55 19.69
CA TYR A 408 -14.12 -3.38 19.96
C TYR A 408 -13.39 -2.06 19.70
N ILE A 409 -12.12 -1.95 20.08
CA ILE A 409 -11.31 -0.76 19.77
C ILE A 409 -11.18 -0.59 18.25
N ALA A 410 -10.88 -1.65 17.53
CA ALA A 410 -10.79 -1.60 16.07
C ALA A 410 -12.14 -1.24 15.41
N ALA A 411 -13.25 -1.80 15.90
CA ALA A 411 -14.60 -1.45 15.45
C ALA A 411 -14.93 0.02 15.71
N PHE A 412 -14.55 0.55 16.87
CA PHE A 412 -14.74 1.94 17.24
C PHE A 412 -13.98 2.90 16.32
N LEU A 413 -12.72 2.59 15.97
CA LEU A 413 -11.95 3.37 15.01
C LEU A 413 -12.64 3.41 13.63
N LEU A 414 -13.15 2.28 13.15
CA LEU A 414 -13.90 2.24 11.89
C LEU A 414 -15.24 2.98 11.98
N MET A 415 -15.90 2.96 13.14
CA MET A 415 -17.13 3.73 13.36
C MET A 415 -16.86 5.25 13.32
N ILE A 416 -15.72 5.72 13.85
CA ILE A 416 -15.29 7.12 13.68
C ILE A 416 -15.09 7.41 12.18
N GLY A 417 -14.46 6.49 11.43
CA GLY A 417 -14.29 6.62 9.99
C GLY A 417 -15.63 6.70 9.24
N PHE A 418 -16.60 5.88 9.64
CA PHE A 418 -17.98 5.96 9.13
C PHE A 418 -18.60 7.33 9.36
N VAL A 419 -18.56 7.83 10.60
CA VAL A 419 -19.17 9.13 10.98
C VAL A 419 -18.51 10.27 10.20
N ILE A 420 -17.17 10.34 10.18
CA ILE A 420 -16.44 11.38 9.45
C ILE A 420 -16.73 11.32 7.96
N SER A 421 -16.75 10.12 7.38
CA SER A 421 -17.06 9.95 5.95
C SER A 421 -18.51 10.30 5.63
N ALA A 422 -19.46 9.98 6.51
CA ALA A 422 -20.87 10.33 6.31
C ALA A 422 -21.10 11.85 6.25
N PHE A 423 -20.36 12.62 7.06
CA PHE A 423 -20.51 14.09 7.11
C PHE A 423 -19.59 14.83 6.13
N MET A 424 -18.43 14.28 5.79
CA MET A 424 -17.40 15.04 5.07
C MET A 424 -17.07 14.48 3.67
N ALA A 425 -17.42 13.22 3.38
CA ALA A 425 -17.09 12.65 2.05
C ALA A 425 -17.90 13.32 0.94
N PRO A 426 -17.27 14.00 -0.02
CA PRO A 426 -17.97 14.54 -1.17
C PRO A 426 -18.24 13.44 -2.21
N GLU A 427 -19.28 13.62 -3.02
CA GLU A 427 -19.45 12.79 -4.22
C GLU A 427 -18.75 13.46 -5.40
N THR A 428 -17.83 12.75 -6.01
CA THR A 428 -17.03 13.26 -7.13
C THR A 428 -17.27 12.51 -8.44
N LYS A 429 -18.23 11.58 -8.45
CA LYS A 429 -18.60 10.82 -9.64
C LYS A 429 -19.00 11.75 -10.79
N SER A 430 -18.44 11.49 -11.98
CA SER A 430 -18.72 12.24 -13.21
C SER A 430 -18.27 13.71 -13.19
N MET A 431 -17.56 14.16 -12.15
CA MET A 431 -16.95 15.49 -12.10
C MET A 431 -15.59 15.49 -12.83
N ASN A 432 -15.29 16.59 -13.51
CA ASN A 432 -13.92 16.80 -13.97
C ASN A 432 -13.01 17.20 -12.80
N LEU A 433 -11.68 17.06 -12.97
CA LEU A 433 -10.70 17.32 -11.90
C LEU A 433 -10.72 18.79 -11.39
N LYS A 434 -11.17 19.74 -12.21
CA LYS A 434 -11.29 21.15 -11.79
C LYS A 434 -12.51 21.33 -10.89
N GLU A 435 -13.63 20.72 -11.25
CA GLU A 435 -14.88 20.74 -10.47
C GLU A 435 -14.67 20.04 -9.13
N ALA A 436 -14.16 18.80 -9.13
CA ALA A 436 -13.88 18.06 -7.91
C ALA A 436 -12.88 18.77 -6.99
N GLY A 437 -11.86 19.43 -7.57
CA GLY A 437 -10.92 20.27 -6.85
C GLY A 437 -11.47 21.62 -6.38
N SER A 438 -12.72 22.01 -6.69
CA SER A 438 -13.35 23.25 -6.24
C SER A 438 -14.41 23.05 -5.15
N ILE A 439 -14.85 21.79 -4.88
CA ILE A 439 -15.79 21.45 -3.80
C ILE A 439 -15.15 21.75 -2.44
#